data_d3e602e785e79ef647761325484772b0
#
_entry.id   d3e602e785e79ef647761325484772b0
#
_cell.length_a   1.000
_cell.length_b   1.000
_cell.length_c   1.000
_cell.angle_alpha   90.00
_cell.angle_beta   90.00
_cell.angle_gamma   90.00
#
_symmetry.space_group_name_H-M   'P 1'
#
loop_
_entity.id
_entity.type
_entity.pdbx_description
1 polymer ?
#
loop_
_entity_poly.entity_id
_entity_poly.type
_entity_poly.pdbx_seq_one_letter_code
_entity_poly.pdbx_strand_id
1 'polypeptide(L)'
;DYPSRINHNAPDSPESQLLGFPIQEKKKLAQQASPLSYVTKDDASFIHFHGTRDQLVPYAQSQILHQSMKEQSIPSILITLKSGGHAMPGEFTQKYILPFLEHKFYGRGNHPETQIIEKK
;
A
#
# COMPACT_ATOMS: atom_id res chain seq x y z
N ASP A 1 14.06 4.61 3.92
CA ASP A 1 13.46 3.44 3.25
C ASP A 1 14.51 2.35 3.03
N TYR A 2 14.08 1.09 3.12
CA TYR A 2 14.94 -0.03 2.81
C TYR A 2 15.19 -0.07 1.29
N PRO A 3 16.43 -0.22 0.81
CA PRO A 3 16.73 -0.11 -0.61
C PRO A 3 16.02 -1.22 -1.42
N SER A 4 15.30 -0.81 -2.47
CA SER A 4 14.73 -1.74 -3.43
C SER A 4 15.82 -2.43 -4.25
N ARG A 5 15.61 -3.70 -4.61
CA ARG A 5 16.42 -4.42 -5.60
C ARG A 5 16.10 -4.02 -7.04
N ILE A 6 15.00 -3.31 -7.23
CA ILE A 6 14.51 -2.88 -8.54
C ILE A 6 14.76 -1.39 -8.69
N ASN A 7 15.35 -0.99 -9.79
CA ASN A 7 15.36 0.42 -10.19
C ASN A 7 14.05 0.76 -10.90
N HIS A 8 13.08 1.23 -10.15
CA HIS A 8 11.75 1.59 -10.66
C HIS A 8 11.77 2.73 -11.69
N ASN A 9 12.86 3.48 -11.76
CA ASN A 9 13.05 4.56 -12.73
C ASN A 9 13.73 4.12 -14.04
N ALA A 10 14.17 2.86 -14.11
CA ALA A 10 14.82 2.34 -15.30
C ALA A 10 13.85 2.20 -16.47
N PRO A 11 14.34 2.36 -17.73
CA PRO A 11 13.50 2.18 -18.93
C PRO A 11 12.90 0.78 -19.06
N ASP A 12 13.51 -0.21 -18.45
CA ASP A 12 13.11 -1.62 -18.43
C ASP A 12 12.52 -2.05 -17.08
N SER A 13 12.16 -1.10 -16.21
CA SER A 13 11.48 -1.39 -14.94
C SER A 13 10.14 -2.11 -15.16
N PRO A 14 9.62 -2.86 -14.19
CA PRO A 14 8.31 -3.50 -14.29
C PRO A 14 7.20 -2.54 -14.71
N GLU A 15 7.22 -1.32 -14.18
CA GLU A 15 6.27 -0.27 -14.51
C GLU A 15 6.40 0.19 -15.96
N SER A 16 7.63 0.36 -16.44
CA SER A 16 7.89 0.72 -17.83
C SER A 16 7.46 -0.38 -18.80
N GLN A 17 7.72 -1.64 -18.45
CA GLN A 17 7.27 -2.80 -19.24
C GLN A 17 5.74 -2.90 -19.28
N LEU A 18 5.06 -2.71 -18.15
CA LEU A 18 3.61 -2.74 -18.07
C LEU A 18 2.96 -1.66 -18.94
N LEU A 19 3.49 -0.46 -18.92
CA LEU A 19 2.94 0.69 -19.64
C LEU A 19 3.42 0.76 -21.10
N GLY A 20 4.43 -0.02 -21.48
CA GLY A 20 4.96 -0.06 -22.84
C GLY A 20 5.86 1.13 -23.22
N PHE A 21 6.36 1.88 -22.22
CA PHE A 21 7.27 3.01 -22.41
C PHE A 21 8.08 3.30 -21.15
N PRO A 22 9.25 3.95 -21.24
CA PRO A 22 9.99 4.43 -20.09
C PRO A 22 9.18 5.47 -19.31
N ILE A 23 8.81 5.16 -18.06
CA ILE A 23 7.90 6.03 -17.26
C ILE A 23 8.45 7.44 -17.07
N GLN A 24 9.77 7.60 -17.01
CA GLN A 24 10.41 8.91 -16.82
C GLN A 24 10.27 9.83 -18.05
N GLU A 25 10.04 9.27 -19.22
CA GLU A 25 9.84 10.03 -20.47
C GLU A 25 8.37 10.49 -20.65
N LYS A 26 7.42 9.76 -20.06
CA LYS A 26 5.98 10.02 -20.18
C LYS A 26 5.28 10.12 -18.82
N LYS A 27 5.79 11.00 -17.97
CA LYS A 27 5.31 11.15 -16.58
C LYS A 27 3.79 11.39 -16.48
N LYS A 28 3.21 12.13 -17.43
CA LYS A 28 1.76 12.39 -17.46
C LYS A 28 0.95 11.09 -17.65
N LEU A 29 1.40 10.20 -18.53
CA LEU A 29 0.75 8.90 -18.74
C LEU A 29 0.98 7.97 -17.54
N ALA A 30 2.16 7.99 -16.94
CA ALA A 30 2.44 7.26 -15.71
C ALA A 30 1.53 7.71 -14.56
N GLN A 31 1.29 9.00 -14.40
CA GLN A 31 0.33 9.55 -13.44
C GLN A 31 -1.10 9.06 -13.69
N GLN A 32 -1.52 8.95 -14.95
CA GLN A 32 -2.84 8.41 -15.31
C GLN A 32 -3.01 6.92 -14.92
N ALA A 33 -1.91 6.17 -14.84
CA ALA A 33 -1.93 4.78 -14.39
C ALA A 33 -1.77 4.62 -12.86
N SER A 34 -1.50 5.71 -12.14
CA SER A 34 -1.28 5.68 -10.69
C SER A 34 -2.61 5.80 -9.93
N PRO A 35 -2.96 4.84 -9.06
CA PRO A 35 -4.15 4.95 -8.19
C PRO A 35 -4.15 6.20 -7.33
N LEU A 36 -2.99 6.69 -6.93
CA LEU A 36 -2.84 7.91 -6.14
C LEU A 36 -3.47 9.15 -6.81
N SER A 37 -3.50 9.17 -8.16
CA SER A 37 -4.08 10.28 -8.93
C SER A 37 -5.61 10.33 -8.88
N TYR A 38 -6.25 9.28 -8.38
CA TYR A 38 -7.70 9.12 -8.38
C TYR A 38 -8.33 9.04 -6.99
N VAL A 39 -7.54 9.24 -5.95
CA VAL A 39 -8.06 9.21 -4.57
C VAL A 39 -9.07 10.35 -4.38
N THR A 40 -10.31 9.99 -4.06
CA THR A 40 -11.41 10.92 -3.83
C THR A 40 -12.17 10.55 -2.55
N LYS A 41 -12.87 11.52 -1.97
CA LYS A 41 -13.66 11.33 -0.73
C LYS A 41 -14.72 10.22 -0.78
N ASP A 42 -15.09 9.78 -1.99
CA ASP A 42 -16.13 8.77 -2.21
C ASP A 42 -15.54 7.35 -2.32
N ASP A 43 -14.21 7.21 -2.18
CA ASP A 43 -13.56 5.90 -2.25
C ASP A 43 -13.86 5.01 -1.05
N ALA A 44 -13.77 3.71 -1.28
CA ALA A 44 -13.93 2.71 -0.24
C ALA A 44 -12.87 2.82 0.86
N SER A 45 -13.19 2.32 2.04
CA SER A 45 -12.21 2.17 3.12
C SER A 45 -11.14 1.15 2.77
N PHE A 46 -9.92 1.41 3.19
CA PHE A 46 -8.74 0.58 2.90
C PHE A 46 -8.07 0.04 4.16
N ILE A 47 -7.54 -1.16 4.06
CA ILE A 47 -6.52 -1.70 4.96
C ILE A 47 -5.32 -2.13 4.14
N HIS A 48 -4.15 -1.60 4.47
CA HIS A 48 -2.88 -1.86 3.81
C HIS A 48 -1.99 -2.70 4.71
N PHE A 49 -1.25 -3.64 4.12
CA PHE A 49 -0.22 -4.42 4.79
C PHE A 49 1.10 -4.24 4.06
N HIS A 50 2.16 -3.84 4.76
CA HIS A 50 3.46 -3.66 4.13
C HIS A 50 4.61 -3.95 5.09
N GLY A 51 5.64 -4.63 4.58
CA GLY A 51 6.87 -4.89 5.31
C GLY A 51 7.90 -3.78 5.13
N THR A 52 8.57 -3.36 6.20
CA THR A 52 9.55 -2.26 6.12
C THR A 52 10.84 -2.62 5.38
N ARG A 53 11.08 -3.91 5.12
CA ARG A 53 12.22 -4.42 4.34
C ARG A 53 11.79 -5.05 3.01
N ASP A 54 10.68 -4.59 2.47
CA ASP A 54 10.27 -4.98 1.11
C ASP A 54 11.29 -4.45 0.10
N GLN A 55 11.92 -5.39 -0.62
CA GLN A 55 12.95 -5.10 -1.63
C GLN A 55 12.40 -5.02 -3.05
N LEU A 56 11.13 -5.34 -3.24
CA LEU A 56 10.45 -5.27 -4.53
C LEU A 56 9.63 -4.00 -4.67
N VAL A 57 8.80 -3.70 -3.66
CA VAL A 57 7.96 -2.50 -3.64
C VAL A 57 8.35 -1.66 -2.42
N PRO A 58 8.83 -0.42 -2.60
CA PRO A 58 9.22 0.45 -1.50
C PRO A 58 8.06 0.68 -0.52
N TYR A 59 8.29 0.54 0.77
CA TYR A 59 7.29 0.77 1.83
C TYR A 59 6.63 2.16 1.74
N ALA A 60 7.38 3.16 1.27
CA ALA A 60 6.88 4.52 1.02
C ALA A 60 5.63 4.57 0.12
N GLN A 61 5.45 3.60 -0.79
CA GLN A 61 4.26 3.56 -1.66
C GLN A 61 2.96 3.39 -0.86
N SER A 62 2.96 2.50 0.13
CA SER A 62 1.81 2.33 1.03
C SER A 62 1.63 3.52 1.96
N GLN A 63 2.72 4.14 2.42
CA GLN A 63 2.65 5.34 3.27
C GLN A 63 2.02 6.52 2.52
N ILE A 64 2.44 6.77 1.28
CA ILE A 64 1.93 7.86 0.45
C ILE A 64 0.43 7.67 0.16
N LEU A 65 0.03 6.46 -0.24
CA LEU A 65 -1.38 6.19 -0.52
C LEU A 65 -2.24 6.31 0.75
N HIS A 66 -1.80 5.72 1.86
CA HIS A 66 -2.47 5.84 3.16
C HIS A 66 -2.63 7.31 3.59
N GLN A 67 -1.58 8.10 3.47
CA GLN A 67 -1.63 9.53 3.81
C GLN A 67 -2.60 10.30 2.91
N SER A 68 -2.56 10.08 1.59
CA SER A 68 -3.47 10.70 0.64
C SER A 68 -4.94 10.38 0.94
N MET A 69 -5.23 9.14 1.30
CA MET A 69 -6.58 8.74 1.70
C MET A 69 -7.04 9.46 2.98
N LYS A 70 -6.17 9.55 3.99
CA LYS A 70 -6.47 10.30 5.22
C LYS A 70 -6.74 11.77 4.96
N GLU A 71 -5.97 12.41 4.08
CA GLU A 71 -6.17 13.82 3.68
C GLU A 71 -7.53 14.05 3.01
N GLN A 72 -8.06 13.05 2.31
CA GLN A 72 -9.39 13.06 1.72
C GLN A 72 -10.49 12.55 2.68
N SER A 73 -10.16 12.35 3.96
CA SER A 73 -11.08 11.83 4.98
C SER A 73 -11.63 10.42 4.68
N ILE A 74 -10.88 9.61 3.91
CA ILE A 74 -11.21 8.22 3.64
C ILE A 74 -10.65 7.36 4.77
N PRO A 75 -11.44 6.47 5.39
CA PRO A 75 -10.94 5.54 6.39
C PRO A 75 -9.83 4.65 5.81
N SER A 76 -8.62 4.79 6.30
CA SER A 76 -7.46 4.03 5.85
C SER A 76 -6.65 3.56 7.04
N ILE A 77 -6.24 2.28 7.01
CA ILE A 77 -5.45 1.63 8.05
C ILE A 77 -4.18 1.10 7.40
N LEU A 78 -3.04 1.36 8.00
CA LEU A 78 -1.75 0.82 7.58
C LEU A 78 -1.19 -0.08 8.67
N ILE A 79 -1.14 -1.38 8.40
CA ILE A 79 -0.51 -2.40 9.25
C ILE A 79 0.89 -2.65 8.72
N THR A 80 1.86 -2.17 9.46
CA THR A 80 3.28 -2.27 9.09
C THR A 80 3.92 -3.44 9.81
N LEU A 81 4.53 -4.36 9.06
CA LEU A 81 5.36 -5.43 9.59
C LEU A 81 6.83 -4.98 9.63
N LYS A 82 7.32 -4.60 10.79
CA LYS A 82 8.72 -4.20 10.98
C LYS A 82 9.65 -5.36 10.62
N SER A 83 10.66 -5.07 9.83
CA SER A 83 11.57 -6.08 9.27
C SER A 83 10.92 -7.14 8.36
N GLY A 84 9.65 -6.99 8.00
CA GLY A 84 8.97 -7.82 7.01
C GLY A 84 9.42 -7.52 5.59
N GLY A 85 9.45 -8.55 4.74
CA GLY A 85 9.71 -8.42 3.30
C GLY A 85 8.44 -8.22 2.48
N HIS A 86 8.51 -8.60 1.19
CA HIS A 86 7.39 -8.49 0.24
C HIS A 86 6.22 -9.41 0.57
N ALA A 87 6.50 -10.63 1.03
CA ALA A 87 5.44 -11.58 1.39
C ALA A 87 4.90 -11.31 2.80
N MET A 88 3.56 -11.29 2.91
CA MET A 88 2.87 -11.20 4.19
C MET A 88 2.40 -12.58 4.64
N PRO A 89 2.70 -13.01 5.90
CA PRO A 89 2.17 -14.26 6.44
C PRO A 89 0.64 -14.23 6.50
N GLY A 90 -0.02 -15.31 6.04
CA GLY A 90 -1.48 -15.40 6.00
C GLY A 90 -2.14 -15.23 7.36
N GLU A 91 -1.60 -15.86 8.40
CA GLU A 91 -2.09 -15.72 9.78
C GLU A 91 -2.01 -14.27 10.28
N PHE A 92 -0.93 -13.55 9.90
CA PHE A 92 -0.77 -12.15 10.24
C PHE A 92 -1.85 -11.27 9.58
N THR A 93 -2.12 -11.48 8.30
CA THR A 93 -3.14 -10.68 7.59
C THR A 93 -4.55 -11.01 8.08
N GLN A 94 -4.89 -12.27 8.29
CA GLN A 94 -6.22 -12.68 8.77
C GLN A 94 -6.58 -12.06 10.11
N LYS A 95 -5.63 -11.92 11.03
CA LYS A 95 -5.82 -11.29 12.33
C LYS A 95 -6.42 -9.87 12.25
N TYR A 96 -6.14 -9.15 11.18
CA TYR A 96 -6.60 -7.76 10.98
C TYR A 96 -7.69 -7.63 9.94
N ILE A 97 -7.67 -8.45 8.89
CA ILE A 97 -8.68 -8.40 7.82
C ILE A 97 -10.05 -8.77 8.36
N LEU A 98 -10.19 -9.85 9.12
CA LEU A 98 -11.49 -10.29 9.62
C LEU A 98 -12.16 -9.23 10.51
N PRO A 99 -11.50 -8.68 11.54
CA PRO A 99 -12.09 -7.59 12.33
C PRO A 99 -12.41 -6.34 11.50
N PHE A 100 -11.58 -5.99 10.53
CA PHE A 100 -11.85 -4.88 9.62
C PHE A 100 -13.15 -5.08 8.83
N LEU A 101 -13.32 -6.25 8.23
CA LEU A 101 -14.53 -6.58 7.45
C LEU A 101 -15.78 -6.67 8.36
N GLU A 102 -15.68 -7.31 9.52
CA GLU A 102 -16.79 -7.40 10.46
C GLU A 102 -17.25 -6.03 10.93
N HIS A 103 -16.31 -5.15 11.25
CA HIS A 103 -16.65 -3.78 11.64
C HIS A 103 -17.31 -3.01 10.49
N LYS A 104 -16.76 -3.11 9.28
CA LYS A 104 -17.28 -2.38 8.12
C LYS A 104 -18.65 -2.85 7.66
N PHE A 105 -18.88 -4.15 7.60
CA PHE A 105 -20.14 -4.71 7.08
C PHE A 105 -21.22 -4.90 8.13
N TYR A 106 -20.86 -5.11 9.39
CA TYR A 106 -21.81 -5.47 10.43
C TYR A 106 -21.75 -4.58 11.67
N GLY A 107 -20.82 -3.63 11.74
CA GLY A 107 -20.64 -2.76 12.91
C GLY A 107 -20.19 -3.52 14.18
N ARG A 108 -19.58 -4.70 14.02
CA ARG A 108 -19.20 -5.58 15.12
C ARG A 108 -17.69 -5.52 15.40
N GLY A 109 -17.32 -5.81 16.64
CA GLY A 109 -15.93 -5.96 17.06
C GLY A 109 -15.14 -4.65 17.08
N ASN A 110 -13.86 -4.77 17.37
CA ASN A 110 -12.93 -3.66 17.41
C ASN A 110 -12.36 -3.40 16.00
N HIS A 111 -12.48 -2.19 15.53
CA HIS A 111 -11.86 -1.76 14.29
C HIS A 111 -10.34 -1.74 14.45
N PRO A 112 -9.56 -2.39 13.57
CA PRO A 112 -8.11 -2.31 13.62
C PRO A 112 -7.64 -0.86 13.46
N GLU A 113 -6.52 -0.53 14.08
CA GLU A 113 -5.88 0.77 13.97
C GLU A 113 -4.56 0.67 13.22
N THR A 114 -4.12 1.78 12.62
CA THR A 114 -2.79 1.89 12.03
C THR A 114 -1.73 1.63 13.08
N GLN A 115 -0.86 0.66 12.83
CA GLN A 115 0.14 0.24 13.80
C GLN A 115 1.37 -0.40 13.14
N ILE A 116 2.46 -0.43 13.89
CA ILE A 116 3.70 -1.11 13.53
C ILE A 116 3.82 -2.34 14.43
N ILE A 117 4.07 -3.50 13.83
CA ILE A 117 4.18 -4.77 14.53
C ILE A 117 5.57 -5.34 14.27
N GLU A 118 6.20 -5.80 15.33
CA GLU A 118 7.49 -6.48 15.24
C GLU A 118 7.31 -7.89 14.66
N LYS A 119 8.16 -8.23 13.69
CA LYS A 119 8.26 -9.62 13.23
C LYS A 119 8.92 -10.44 14.35
N LYS A 120 8.19 -11.38 14.90
CA LYS A 120 8.75 -12.36 15.83
C LYS A 120 9.65 -13.35 15.12
#